data_b691a7c1fc48c674dc8dc623e65a21bf
#
_entry.id   b691a7c1fc48c674dc8dc623e65a21bf
#
_cell.length_a   1.000
_cell.length_b   1.000
_cell.length_c   1.000
_cell.angle_alpha   90.00
_cell.angle_beta   90.00
_cell.angle_gamma   90.00
#
_symmetry.space_group_name_H-M   'P 1'
#
loop_
_entity.id
_entity.type
_entity.pdbx_description
1 polymer ?
#
loop_
_entity_poly.entity_id
_entity_poly.type
_entity_poly.pdbx_seq_one_letter_code
_entity_poly.pdbx_strand_id
1 'polypeptide(L)'
;MECAPKMVYKAVKEFFDIERDMRRPSLKWDEDDLQYDPRQYKPSLTDYACKEEYVRDGLWSMQVCGYEGALTGVPGQIFEVFERVSDRIISEFGPINEMELMPRHGPGVVADLPKGVSKYTFPTWPAKLEAIFPISEFGYANLTAYEEDLLAKGDSYGSKTHEAPSKLIAVPKTQKGPRLIAAEPTAHQWMQQALMRKLDGMIRSSVLGNCVDISNQELSKDDALQASRSGQRATIDLSSASDRLSCCLIERVFRSHRDLLNCFHAARTRWLVNRIDKKLPKYVILRKFAPMGSSLTFPVQSMVYALAAITAVIYGRGWSVDKRSLTTASRMVRVYGDDIIVPVDVCGILTDLLTEVGLQVNQAKTFSVGNFRESCGMDAFKGVDVTPAYVLEVCDETRPASVVSTVASSNNFFRKGLWRTASWLQSTVPSKFQRGIRVVSAESGAFGWVSYCGSVSAGHKSRWNNDLQRWEIRVLVPRVRVERRPIEGWQSLLQYFTEAPDNDLKDIVLARLNPRDWETGLDSEATVGLSRSWVAA
;
A
#
# COMPACT_ATOMS: atom_id res chain seq x y z
N MET A 1 -3.70 -4.34 -21.30
CA MET A 1 -2.52 -4.90 -21.99
C MET A 1 -2.19 -6.22 -21.34
N GLU A 2 -2.24 -7.33 -22.07
CA GLU A 2 -1.69 -8.58 -21.60
C GLU A 2 -0.17 -8.54 -21.73
N CYS A 3 0.55 -8.79 -20.66
CA CYS A 3 2.01 -8.89 -20.71
C CYS A 3 2.45 -10.16 -21.43
N ALA A 4 3.46 -10.06 -22.28
CA ALA A 4 4.01 -11.24 -22.97
C ALA A 4 4.45 -12.32 -21.94
N PRO A 5 4.18 -13.62 -22.18
CA PRO A 5 4.48 -14.69 -21.23
C PRO A 5 5.94 -14.71 -20.75
N LYS A 6 6.90 -14.35 -21.62
CA LYS A 6 8.32 -14.24 -21.24
C LYS A 6 8.58 -13.14 -20.19
N MET A 7 7.85 -12.05 -20.25
CA MET A 7 7.99 -10.94 -19.27
C MET A 7 7.39 -11.32 -17.93
N VAL A 8 6.26 -12.04 -17.94
CA VAL A 8 5.64 -12.59 -16.72
C VAL A 8 6.59 -13.58 -16.05
N TYR A 9 7.16 -14.53 -16.82
CA TYR A 9 8.15 -15.47 -16.29
C TYR A 9 9.35 -14.76 -15.68
N LYS A 10 9.91 -13.74 -16.37
CA LYS A 10 11.06 -12.98 -15.86
C LYS A 10 10.74 -12.31 -14.53
N ALA A 11 9.58 -11.66 -14.41
CA ALA A 11 9.17 -11.00 -13.19
C ALA A 11 8.98 -11.99 -12.02
N VAL A 12 8.32 -13.14 -12.28
CA VAL A 12 8.12 -14.18 -11.27
C VAL A 12 9.46 -14.80 -10.86
N LYS A 13 10.38 -15.04 -11.81
CA LYS A 13 11.72 -15.55 -11.51
C LYS A 13 12.50 -14.56 -10.64
N GLU A 14 12.50 -13.27 -10.97
CA GLU A 14 13.18 -12.22 -10.20
C GLU A 14 12.63 -12.16 -8.75
N PHE A 15 11.31 -12.26 -8.59
CA PHE A 15 10.70 -12.33 -7.26
C PHE A 15 11.22 -13.51 -6.43
N PHE A 16 11.35 -14.70 -7.02
CA PHE A 16 11.89 -15.87 -6.31
C PHE A 16 13.40 -15.79 -6.09
N ASP A 17 14.14 -15.17 -7.01
CA ASP A 17 15.58 -14.95 -6.85
C ASP A 17 15.84 -14.02 -5.65
N ILE A 18 15.06 -12.95 -5.49
CA ILE A 18 15.14 -12.07 -4.31
C ILE A 18 14.84 -12.84 -3.02
N GLU A 19 13.81 -13.70 -3.00
CA GLU A 19 13.52 -14.53 -1.82
C GLU A 19 14.69 -15.46 -1.45
N ARG A 20 15.31 -16.07 -2.46
CA ARG A 20 16.48 -16.96 -2.25
C ARG A 20 17.68 -16.20 -1.75
N ASP A 21 17.90 -14.98 -2.24
CA ASP A 21 19.06 -14.15 -1.89
C ASP A 21 18.97 -13.58 -0.46
N MET A 22 17.78 -13.56 0.16
CA MET A 22 17.64 -13.20 1.56
C MET A 22 18.31 -14.23 2.46
N ARG A 23 19.27 -13.79 3.28
CA ARG A 23 20.20 -14.67 3.97
C ARG A 23 19.57 -15.56 5.02
N ARG A 24 18.52 -15.10 5.74
CA ARG A 24 17.89 -15.87 6.83
C ARG A 24 16.39 -15.66 6.93
N PRO A 25 15.63 -16.69 7.35
CA PRO A 25 14.23 -16.54 7.74
C PRO A 25 14.11 -15.74 9.04
N SER A 26 12.89 -15.38 9.39
CA SER A 26 12.54 -14.78 10.68
C SER A 26 12.98 -15.67 11.84
N LEU A 27 13.31 -15.05 13.00
CA LEU A 27 13.63 -15.75 14.25
C LEU A 27 12.48 -16.65 14.76
N LYS A 28 11.24 -16.37 14.36
CA LYS A 28 10.08 -17.19 14.70
C LYS A 28 9.92 -18.44 13.84
N TRP A 29 10.92 -18.78 13.00
CA TRP A 29 10.87 -19.90 12.07
C TRP A 29 12.16 -20.70 12.11
N ASP A 30 12.00 -22.01 12.19
CA ASP A 30 13.11 -22.93 12.02
C ASP A 30 13.36 -23.22 10.54
N GLU A 31 14.58 -23.59 10.18
CA GLU A 31 14.93 -23.95 8.80
C GLU A 31 14.13 -25.15 8.31
N ASP A 32 13.71 -26.04 9.21
CA ASP A 32 12.87 -27.20 8.91
C ASP A 32 11.47 -26.80 8.43
N ASP A 33 10.92 -25.66 8.86
CA ASP A 33 9.66 -25.12 8.36
C ASP A 33 9.70 -24.80 6.87
N LEU A 34 10.88 -24.61 6.30
CA LEU A 34 11.08 -24.32 4.88
C LEU A 34 10.77 -25.54 3.98
N GLN A 35 10.73 -26.73 4.53
CA GLN A 35 10.54 -27.98 3.79
C GLN A 35 9.08 -28.47 3.76
N TYR A 36 8.20 -27.88 4.58
CA TYR A 36 6.83 -28.35 4.69
C TYR A 36 5.88 -27.74 3.66
N ASP A 37 4.98 -28.60 3.16
CA ASP A 37 3.81 -28.15 2.38
C ASP A 37 2.85 -27.40 3.31
N PRO A 38 2.46 -26.14 2.99
CA PRO A 38 1.56 -25.35 3.84
C PRO A 38 0.21 -26.01 4.08
N ARG A 39 -0.18 -26.99 3.26
CA ARG A 39 -1.42 -27.76 3.46
C ARG A 39 -1.33 -28.78 4.61
N GLN A 40 -0.11 -29.18 4.97
CA GLN A 40 0.18 -30.17 6.00
C GLN A 40 0.72 -29.52 7.29
N TYR A 41 1.18 -28.27 7.19
CA TYR A 41 1.76 -27.56 8.33
C TYR A 41 0.68 -27.17 9.34
N LYS A 42 0.79 -27.74 10.52
CA LYS A 42 0.00 -27.38 11.70
C LYS A 42 0.96 -26.79 12.74
N PRO A 43 1.08 -25.45 12.85
CA PRO A 43 1.92 -24.86 13.89
C PRO A 43 1.39 -25.31 15.25
N SER A 44 2.27 -25.80 16.11
CA SER A 44 1.91 -26.10 17.49
C SER A 44 1.87 -24.81 18.30
N LEU A 45 1.03 -24.74 19.34
CA LEU A 45 1.02 -23.60 20.28
C LEU A 45 2.38 -23.43 20.97
N THR A 46 3.16 -24.51 21.12
CA THR A 46 4.53 -24.50 21.64
C THR A 46 5.51 -23.75 20.75
N ASP A 47 5.30 -23.69 19.46
CA ASP A 47 6.17 -22.93 18.53
C ASP A 47 6.14 -21.44 18.81
N TYR A 48 5.03 -20.93 19.35
CA TYR A 48 4.90 -19.53 19.74
C TYR A 48 5.45 -19.27 21.15
N ALA A 49 5.24 -20.19 22.10
CA ALA A 49 5.69 -20.05 23.47
C ALA A 49 7.22 -20.13 23.60
N CYS A 50 7.88 -21.03 22.87
CA CYS A 50 9.34 -21.12 22.87
C CYS A 50 10.03 -19.86 22.32
N LYS A 51 9.36 -19.11 21.46
CA LYS A 51 9.91 -17.91 20.83
C LYS A 51 9.73 -16.62 21.65
N GLU A 52 8.79 -16.61 22.59
CA GLU A 52 8.74 -15.57 23.62
C GLU A 52 9.98 -15.59 24.53
N GLU A 53 10.55 -16.75 24.79
CA GLU A 53 11.82 -16.89 25.53
C GLU A 53 13.00 -16.24 24.79
N TYR A 54 13.11 -16.46 23.50
CA TYR A 54 14.12 -15.83 22.66
C TYR A 54 14.04 -14.30 22.65
N VAL A 55 12.84 -13.76 22.62
CA VAL A 55 12.61 -12.31 22.67
C VAL A 55 12.88 -11.78 24.09
N ARG A 56 12.54 -12.55 25.14
CA ARG A 56 12.69 -12.17 26.54
C ARG A 56 14.15 -12.10 26.99
N ASP A 57 15.00 -13.00 26.48
CA ASP A 57 16.40 -13.13 26.94
C ASP A 57 17.38 -12.21 26.23
N GLY A 58 16.90 -11.31 25.37
CA GLY A 58 17.75 -10.32 24.69
C GLY A 58 18.71 -10.91 23.65
N LEU A 59 18.49 -12.16 23.23
CA LEU A 59 19.28 -12.88 22.21
C LEU A 59 19.09 -12.35 20.78
N TRP A 60 18.66 -11.13 20.64
CA TRP A 60 18.71 -10.36 19.41
C TRP A 60 20.18 -9.95 19.14
N SER A 61 21.07 -10.93 19.09
CA SER A 61 22.42 -10.63 18.66
C SER A 61 22.41 -10.48 17.14
N MET A 62 23.25 -9.62 16.66
CA MET A 62 23.51 -9.45 15.23
C MET A 62 23.86 -10.77 14.53
N GLN A 63 24.40 -11.73 15.30
CA GLN A 63 24.68 -13.10 14.90
C GLN A 63 23.44 -13.81 14.32
N VAL A 64 22.31 -13.68 14.98
CA VAL A 64 21.06 -14.34 14.58
C VAL A 64 20.47 -13.73 13.31
N CYS A 65 20.68 -12.42 13.08
CA CYS A 65 20.19 -11.72 11.91
C CYS A 65 21.08 -11.84 10.66
N GLY A 66 22.24 -12.48 10.77
CA GLY A 66 23.16 -12.65 9.63
C GLY A 66 23.93 -11.41 9.20
N TYR A 67 23.95 -10.38 10.03
CA TYR A 67 24.74 -9.16 9.82
C TYR A 67 26.16 -9.24 10.39
N GLU A 68 26.60 -10.43 10.81
CA GLU A 68 27.92 -10.63 11.47
C GLU A 68 29.11 -10.20 10.64
N GLY A 69 29.04 -10.28 9.34
CA GLY A 69 30.15 -9.92 8.45
C GLY A 69 30.21 -8.46 8.04
N ALA A 70 29.15 -7.69 8.36
CA ALA A 70 28.97 -6.34 7.85
C ALA A 70 29.43 -5.23 8.80
N LEU A 71 29.83 -5.59 10.03
CA LEU A 71 29.95 -4.62 11.12
C LEU A 71 31.40 -4.23 11.46
N THR A 72 32.35 -4.65 10.66
CA THR A 72 33.73 -4.21 10.80
C THR A 72 34.00 -3.00 9.90
N GLY A 73 33.85 -1.81 10.45
CA GLY A 73 34.15 -0.56 9.73
C GLY A 73 33.08 0.52 9.83
N VAL A 74 33.18 1.51 8.97
CA VAL A 74 32.21 2.65 8.92
C VAL A 74 30.75 2.20 8.74
N PRO A 75 30.42 1.20 7.92
CA PRO A 75 29.04 0.68 7.80
C PRO A 75 28.50 0.14 9.12
N GLY A 76 29.31 -0.55 9.92
CA GLY A 76 28.88 -1.07 11.23
C GLY A 76 28.50 0.04 12.22
N GLN A 77 29.24 1.13 12.24
CA GLN A 77 28.93 2.28 13.10
C GLN A 77 27.61 2.94 12.74
N ILE A 78 27.30 3.07 11.45
CA ILE A 78 26.02 3.59 10.97
C ILE A 78 24.87 2.68 11.43
N PHE A 79 25.04 1.37 11.33
CA PHE A 79 24.03 0.40 11.73
C PHE A 79 23.73 0.47 13.23
N GLU A 80 24.75 0.64 14.08
CA GLU A 80 24.55 0.86 15.52
C GLU A 80 23.73 2.13 15.81
N VAL A 81 23.98 3.21 15.06
CA VAL A 81 23.17 4.44 15.19
C VAL A 81 21.75 4.20 14.71
N PHE A 82 21.58 3.43 13.62
CA PHE A 82 20.26 3.05 13.11
C PHE A 82 19.44 2.27 14.14
N GLU A 83 20.07 1.32 14.83
CA GLU A 83 19.42 0.58 15.91
C GLU A 83 18.99 1.49 17.06
N ARG A 84 19.90 2.37 17.53
CA ARG A 84 19.58 3.32 18.61
C ARG A 84 18.46 4.29 18.22
N VAL A 85 18.46 4.78 16.98
CA VAL A 85 17.38 5.63 16.45
C VAL A 85 16.07 4.87 16.41
N SER A 86 16.10 3.63 15.91
CA SER A 86 14.92 2.76 15.84
C SER A 86 14.37 2.47 17.23
N ASP A 87 15.21 2.01 18.15
CA ASP A 87 14.81 1.70 19.52
C ASP A 87 14.20 2.94 20.20
N ARG A 88 14.81 4.11 20.02
CA ARG A 88 14.35 5.34 20.65
C ARG A 88 12.99 5.80 20.14
N ILE A 89 12.76 5.72 18.83
CA ILE A 89 11.49 6.16 18.24
C ILE A 89 10.39 5.12 18.46
N ILE A 90 10.69 3.85 18.25
CA ILE A 90 9.69 2.77 18.36
C ILE A 90 9.29 2.53 19.82
N SER A 91 10.19 2.71 20.79
CA SER A 91 9.84 2.60 22.22
C SER A 91 8.90 3.72 22.70
N GLU A 92 8.80 4.84 21.98
CA GLU A 92 7.84 5.91 22.28
C GLU A 92 6.42 5.60 21.77
N PHE A 93 6.23 4.55 20.99
CA PHE A 93 4.89 4.10 20.60
C PHE A 93 4.14 3.60 21.84
N GLY A 94 2.90 4.03 21.97
CA GLY A 94 2.04 3.56 23.05
C GLY A 94 1.71 2.06 22.91
N PRO A 95 1.23 1.43 23.98
CA PRO A 95 0.84 0.03 23.94
C PRO A 95 -0.23 -0.21 22.88
N ILE A 96 -0.25 -1.41 22.33
CA ILE A 96 -1.36 -1.85 21.50
C ILE A 96 -2.48 -2.28 22.45
N ASN A 97 -3.53 -1.49 22.49
CA ASN A 97 -4.77 -1.92 23.06
C ASN A 97 -5.54 -2.67 21.97
N GLU A 98 -5.68 -3.98 22.10
CA GLU A 98 -6.35 -4.83 21.13
C GLU A 98 -7.80 -4.41 20.91
N MET A 99 -8.48 -3.93 21.97
CA MET A 99 -9.86 -3.44 21.91
C MET A 99 -10.04 -2.17 21.05
N GLU A 100 -8.96 -1.47 20.74
CA GLU A 100 -8.98 -0.30 19.83
C GLU A 100 -8.78 -0.69 18.36
N LEU A 101 -8.50 -1.96 18.08
CA LEU A 101 -8.29 -2.41 16.72
C LEU A 101 -9.65 -2.57 16.02
N MET A 102 -9.82 -1.86 14.92
CA MET A 102 -11.04 -1.88 14.13
C MET A 102 -10.81 -2.61 12.81
N PRO A 103 -11.10 -3.92 12.74
CA PRO A 103 -10.86 -4.70 11.54
C PRO A 103 -11.85 -4.33 10.43
N ARG A 104 -11.39 -4.46 9.18
CA ARG A 104 -12.20 -4.25 7.99
C ARG A 104 -11.61 -4.99 6.79
N HIS A 105 -12.40 -5.14 5.72
CA HIS A 105 -11.86 -5.56 4.44
C HIS A 105 -11.42 -4.38 3.58
N GLY A 106 -10.27 -4.53 2.92
CA GLY A 106 -9.85 -3.65 1.83
C GLY A 106 -10.55 -4.01 0.51
N PRO A 107 -10.38 -3.20 -0.55
CA PRO A 107 -11.00 -3.43 -1.87
C PRO A 107 -10.41 -4.63 -2.62
N GLY A 108 -9.20 -5.11 -2.24
CA GLY A 108 -8.48 -6.17 -2.94
C GLY A 108 -9.15 -7.55 -2.86
N VAL A 109 -8.83 -8.41 -3.82
CA VAL A 109 -9.24 -9.81 -3.85
C VAL A 109 -8.52 -10.60 -2.76
N VAL A 110 -9.19 -11.60 -2.17
CA VAL A 110 -8.61 -12.51 -1.19
C VAL A 110 -8.15 -13.82 -1.84
N ALA A 111 -7.24 -14.55 -1.17
CA ALA A 111 -6.59 -15.74 -1.73
C ALA A 111 -7.40 -17.03 -1.58
N ASP A 112 -8.18 -17.13 -0.52
CA ASP A 112 -8.78 -18.35 0.01
C ASP A 112 -10.27 -18.50 -0.29
N LEU A 113 -10.89 -17.51 -0.93
CA LEU A 113 -12.28 -17.57 -1.35
C LEU A 113 -12.43 -17.67 -2.87
N PRO A 114 -13.42 -18.43 -3.37
CA PRO A 114 -13.78 -18.41 -4.77
C PRO A 114 -14.32 -17.03 -5.21
N LYS A 115 -14.21 -16.75 -6.51
CA LYS A 115 -14.79 -15.53 -7.09
C LYS A 115 -16.32 -15.47 -6.80
N GLY A 116 -16.78 -14.34 -6.30
CA GLY A 116 -18.19 -14.11 -6.00
C GLY A 116 -18.69 -14.58 -4.64
N VAL A 117 -17.81 -15.14 -3.81
CA VAL A 117 -18.11 -15.43 -2.39
C VAL A 117 -17.79 -14.20 -1.55
N SER A 118 -18.63 -13.91 -0.56
CA SER A 118 -18.44 -12.78 0.35
C SER A 118 -17.15 -12.90 1.16
N LYS A 119 -16.37 -11.84 1.23
CA LYS A 119 -15.17 -11.77 2.08
C LYS A 119 -15.49 -11.82 3.58
N TYR A 120 -16.72 -11.55 3.95
CA TYR A 120 -17.18 -11.61 5.33
C TYR A 120 -17.43 -13.04 5.82
N THR A 121 -16.98 -14.04 5.06
CA THR A 121 -16.95 -15.44 5.46
C THR A 121 -15.50 -15.85 5.65
N PHE A 122 -15.09 -16.14 6.87
CA PHE A 122 -13.74 -16.62 7.17
C PHE A 122 -13.66 -18.15 6.99
N PRO A 123 -13.07 -18.65 5.89
CA PRO A 123 -12.93 -20.09 5.68
C PRO A 123 -11.95 -20.72 6.67
N THR A 124 -10.97 -19.93 7.13
CA THR A 124 -9.96 -20.34 8.10
C THR A 124 -9.62 -19.17 9.01
N TRP A 125 -9.35 -19.46 10.29
CA TRP A 125 -8.76 -18.54 11.24
C TRP A 125 -7.57 -19.22 11.88
N PRO A 126 -6.32 -18.94 11.44
CA PRO A 126 -5.17 -19.71 11.85
C PRO A 126 -4.82 -19.49 13.33
N ALA A 127 -4.23 -20.52 13.96
CA ALA A 127 -3.87 -20.51 15.38
C ALA A 127 -3.00 -19.31 15.79
N LYS A 128 -2.13 -18.82 14.91
CA LYS A 128 -1.31 -17.65 15.19
C LYS A 128 -2.12 -16.34 15.25
N LEU A 129 -3.23 -16.24 14.47
CA LEU A 129 -4.18 -15.14 14.64
C LEU A 129 -4.97 -15.29 15.91
N GLU A 130 -5.50 -16.51 16.17
CA GLU A 130 -6.28 -16.81 17.38
C GLU A 130 -5.53 -16.50 18.66
N ALA A 131 -4.21 -16.71 18.70
CA ALA A 131 -3.37 -16.46 19.87
C ALA A 131 -3.23 -14.97 20.25
N ILE A 132 -3.40 -14.06 19.29
CA ILE A 132 -3.28 -12.61 19.49
C ILE A 132 -4.62 -11.91 19.25
N PHE A 133 -5.39 -12.39 18.29
CA PHE A 133 -6.66 -11.83 17.86
C PHE A 133 -7.73 -12.92 17.84
N PRO A 134 -8.36 -13.22 18.98
CA PRO A 134 -9.41 -14.23 19.04
C PRO A 134 -10.56 -13.95 18.08
N ILE A 135 -11.01 -14.95 17.33
CA ILE A 135 -12.09 -14.79 16.36
C ILE A 135 -13.39 -14.33 17.00
N SER A 136 -13.65 -14.74 18.24
CA SER A 136 -14.82 -14.32 19.02
C SER A 136 -14.91 -12.80 19.19
N GLU A 137 -13.76 -12.11 19.25
CA GLU A 137 -13.68 -10.68 19.47
C GLU A 137 -13.52 -9.90 18.16
N PHE A 138 -12.74 -10.46 17.23
CA PHE A 138 -12.39 -9.74 15.99
C PHE A 138 -13.19 -10.17 14.76
N GLY A 139 -13.86 -11.31 14.81
CA GLY A 139 -14.65 -11.84 13.70
C GLY A 139 -16.16 -11.64 13.84
N TYR A 140 -16.65 -11.24 15.00
CA TYR A 140 -18.07 -11.13 15.31
C TYR A 140 -18.40 -9.83 16.04
N ALA A 141 -19.64 -9.36 15.88
CA ALA A 141 -20.08 -8.12 16.51
C ALA A 141 -20.24 -8.24 18.04
N ASN A 142 -20.48 -9.44 18.52
CA ASN A 142 -20.58 -9.77 19.95
C ASN A 142 -20.47 -11.28 20.17
N LEU A 143 -20.32 -11.71 21.43
CA LEU A 143 -20.15 -13.12 21.80
C LEU A 143 -21.36 -13.98 21.44
N THR A 144 -22.58 -13.45 21.58
CA THR A 144 -23.82 -14.19 21.25
C THR A 144 -23.85 -14.54 19.75
N ALA A 145 -23.45 -13.61 18.87
CA ALA A 145 -23.34 -13.85 17.44
C ALA A 145 -22.31 -14.94 17.10
N TYR A 146 -21.23 -15.00 17.85
CA TYR A 146 -20.21 -16.04 17.73
C TYR A 146 -20.77 -17.41 18.16
N GLU A 147 -21.43 -17.46 19.32
CA GLU A 147 -22.04 -18.69 19.86
C GLU A 147 -23.15 -19.23 18.94
N GLU A 148 -24.02 -18.35 18.42
CA GLU A 148 -25.07 -18.73 17.47
C GLU A 148 -24.49 -19.31 16.16
N ASP A 149 -23.41 -18.72 15.64
CA ASP A 149 -22.76 -19.20 14.43
C ASP A 149 -22.04 -20.55 14.67
N LEU A 150 -21.45 -20.74 15.85
CA LEU A 150 -20.88 -22.01 16.27
C LEU A 150 -21.95 -23.12 16.33
N LEU A 151 -23.08 -22.82 16.94
CA LEU A 151 -24.22 -23.78 17.06
C LEU A 151 -24.78 -24.14 15.68
N ALA A 152 -24.88 -23.15 14.78
CA ALA A 152 -25.38 -23.35 13.42
C ALA A 152 -24.44 -24.17 12.52
N LYS A 153 -23.12 -23.99 12.69
CA LYS A 153 -22.09 -24.62 11.83
C LYS A 153 -21.49 -25.89 12.44
N GLY A 154 -21.84 -26.20 13.68
CA GLY A 154 -21.18 -27.25 14.48
C GLY A 154 -19.74 -26.85 14.81
N ASP A 155 -19.07 -27.66 15.65
CA ASP A 155 -17.69 -27.43 16.16
C ASP A 155 -16.59 -27.30 15.10
N SER A 156 -16.94 -26.93 13.87
CA SER A 156 -16.04 -26.92 12.72
C SER A 156 -15.02 -25.77 12.74
N TYR A 157 -15.20 -24.72 13.56
CA TYR A 157 -14.23 -23.64 13.67
C TYR A 157 -12.95 -24.04 14.42
N GLY A 158 -13.03 -24.88 15.43
CA GLY A 158 -11.87 -25.33 16.23
C GLY A 158 -10.86 -26.19 15.48
N SER A 159 -11.23 -26.76 14.34
CA SER A 159 -10.34 -27.67 13.57
C SER A 159 -9.57 -27.02 12.43
N LYS A 160 -9.81 -25.74 12.11
CA LYS A 160 -9.18 -25.06 10.95
C LYS A 160 -7.96 -24.25 11.36
N THR A 161 -7.02 -24.88 12.05
CA THR A 161 -5.74 -24.27 12.45
C THR A 161 -4.77 -24.03 11.28
N HIS A 162 -5.16 -24.41 10.06
CA HIS A 162 -4.34 -24.31 8.86
C HIS A 162 -4.20 -22.85 8.39
N GLU A 163 -2.97 -22.41 8.19
CA GLU A 163 -2.66 -21.12 7.59
C GLU A 163 -2.80 -21.21 6.06
N ALA A 164 -3.79 -20.50 5.50
CA ALA A 164 -3.93 -20.40 4.06
C ALA A 164 -2.78 -19.59 3.46
N PRO A 165 -2.18 -20.01 2.33
CA PRO A 165 -1.13 -19.23 1.67
C PRO A 165 -1.71 -18.02 0.94
N SER A 166 -0.96 -16.92 0.88
CA SER A 166 -1.24 -15.83 -0.05
C SER A 166 -1.07 -16.30 -1.50
N LYS A 167 -1.76 -15.66 -2.44
CA LYS A 167 -1.77 -16.05 -3.86
C LYS A 167 -1.05 -15.02 -4.70
N LEU A 168 0.00 -15.43 -5.42
CA LEU A 168 0.73 -14.57 -6.36
C LEU A 168 -0.14 -14.22 -7.57
N ILE A 169 -0.20 -12.93 -7.90
CA ILE A 169 -0.96 -12.38 -9.03
C ILE A 169 -0.05 -11.42 -9.81
N ALA A 170 -0.08 -11.52 -11.14
CA ALA A 170 0.61 -10.61 -12.04
C ALA A 170 -0.36 -9.55 -12.56
N VAL A 171 -0.13 -8.28 -12.18
CA VAL A 171 -0.95 -7.14 -12.61
C VAL A 171 -0.20 -6.36 -13.68
N PRO A 172 -0.79 -6.07 -14.83
CA PRO A 172 -0.17 -5.25 -15.86
C PRO A 172 0.23 -3.87 -15.29
N LYS A 173 1.49 -3.47 -15.45
CA LYS A 173 1.98 -2.16 -15.00
C LYS A 173 2.55 -1.34 -16.16
N THR A 174 3.52 -1.92 -16.87
CA THR A 174 4.23 -1.27 -17.97
C THR A 174 4.48 -2.28 -19.09
N GLN A 175 4.93 -1.79 -20.24
CA GLN A 175 5.37 -2.66 -21.34
C GLN A 175 6.61 -3.51 -20.97
N LYS A 176 7.37 -3.10 -19.95
CA LYS A 176 8.57 -3.84 -19.50
C LYS A 176 8.24 -5.08 -18.68
N GLY A 177 7.09 -5.12 -18.03
CA GLY A 177 6.67 -6.27 -17.23
C GLY A 177 5.50 -5.97 -16.29
N PRO A 178 4.86 -7.02 -15.76
CA PRO A 178 3.81 -6.89 -14.76
C PRO A 178 4.38 -6.51 -13.40
N ARG A 179 3.52 -5.96 -12.55
CA ARG A 179 3.78 -5.88 -11.11
C ARG A 179 3.26 -7.16 -10.47
N LEU A 180 4.08 -7.78 -9.62
CA LEU A 180 3.64 -8.91 -8.83
C LEU A 180 3.04 -8.42 -7.52
N ILE A 181 1.86 -8.92 -7.21
CA ILE A 181 1.17 -8.69 -5.93
C ILE A 181 0.77 -10.04 -5.35
N ALA A 182 0.62 -10.11 -4.05
CA ALA A 182 0.07 -11.29 -3.39
C ALA A 182 -1.31 -10.94 -2.82
N ALA A 183 -2.35 -11.63 -3.25
CA ALA A 183 -3.62 -11.57 -2.57
C ALA A 183 -3.48 -12.29 -1.22
N GLU A 184 -3.88 -11.63 -0.15
CA GLU A 184 -3.82 -12.18 1.20
C GLU A 184 -5.04 -13.06 1.48
N PRO A 185 -4.94 -14.06 2.39
CA PRO A 185 -6.10 -14.76 2.90
C PRO A 185 -7.06 -13.83 3.64
N THR A 186 -8.33 -14.18 3.68
CA THR A 186 -9.42 -13.35 4.22
C THR A 186 -9.16 -12.87 5.64
N ALA A 187 -8.86 -13.79 6.55
CA ALA A 187 -8.60 -13.46 7.96
C ALA A 187 -7.34 -12.57 8.14
N HIS A 188 -6.28 -12.86 7.38
CA HIS A 188 -5.06 -12.04 7.42
C HIS A 188 -5.31 -10.63 6.91
N GLN A 189 -5.98 -10.48 5.75
CA GLN A 189 -6.33 -9.17 5.20
C GLN A 189 -7.15 -8.34 6.20
N TRP A 190 -8.11 -8.98 6.87
CA TRP A 190 -8.98 -8.36 7.87
C TRP A 190 -8.17 -7.75 9.02
N MET A 191 -7.29 -8.52 9.65
CA MET A 191 -6.47 -8.03 10.76
C MET A 191 -5.34 -7.09 10.33
N GLN A 192 -4.77 -7.29 9.12
CA GLN A 192 -3.79 -6.37 8.55
C GLN A 192 -4.36 -4.96 8.37
N GLN A 193 -5.62 -4.82 7.98
CA GLN A 193 -6.30 -3.53 7.85
C GLN A 193 -6.49 -2.84 9.20
N ALA A 194 -6.81 -3.59 10.26
CA ALA A 194 -6.90 -3.05 11.61
C ALA A 194 -5.54 -2.50 12.09
N LEU A 195 -4.49 -3.30 11.92
CA LEU A 195 -3.12 -2.89 12.28
C LEU A 195 -2.63 -1.71 11.46
N MET A 196 -2.96 -1.64 10.16
CA MET A 196 -2.59 -0.50 9.31
C MET A 196 -3.16 0.82 9.85
N ARG A 197 -4.42 0.82 10.31
CA ARG A 197 -5.02 2.02 10.93
C ARG A 197 -4.31 2.40 12.22
N LYS A 198 -3.99 1.41 13.06
CA LYS A 198 -3.27 1.65 14.32
C LYS A 198 -1.88 2.24 14.04
N LEU A 199 -1.17 1.69 13.04
CA LEU A 199 0.13 2.21 12.60
C LEU A 199 0.05 3.65 12.08
N ASP A 200 -0.97 4.00 11.30
CA ASP A 200 -1.17 5.39 10.85
C ASP A 200 -1.29 6.35 12.04
N GLY A 201 -2.08 5.98 13.05
CA GLY A 201 -2.19 6.74 14.30
C GLY A 201 -0.85 6.87 15.05
N MET A 202 -0.11 5.77 15.18
CA MET A 202 1.21 5.76 15.83
C MET A 202 2.23 6.61 15.07
N ILE A 203 2.26 6.54 13.74
CA ILE A 203 3.12 7.39 12.89
C ILE A 203 2.80 8.86 13.15
N ARG A 204 1.53 9.25 13.05
CA ARG A 204 1.09 10.64 13.20
C ARG A 204 1.37 11.23 14.58
N SER A 205 1.25 10.43 15.63
CA SER A 205 1.50 10.87 17.02
C SER A 205 2.97 10.87 17.42
N SER A 206 3.86 10.30 16.61
CA SER A 206 5.29 10.21 16.88
C SER A 206 6.11 11.22 16.07
N VAL A 207 7.43 11.19 16.29
CA VAL A 207 8.41 11.96 15.50
C VAL A 207 8.32 11.62 14.00
N LEU A 208 7.91 10.40 13.64
CA LEU A 208 7.74 9.98 12.25
C LEU A 208 6.67 10.78 11.50
N GLY A 209 5.64 11.29 12.18
CA GLY A 209 4.60 12.13 11.58
C GLY A 209 5.13 13.41 10.93
N ASN A 210 6.34 13.86 11.27
CA ASN A 210 6.98 14.98 10.59
C ASN A 210 7.43 14.64 9.15
N CYS A 211 7.71 13.37 8.87
CA CYS A 211 8.31 12.93 7.60
C CYS A 211 7.52 11.86 6.84
N VAL A 212 6.57 11.22 7.47
CA VAL A 212 5.72 10.17 6.87
C VAL A 212 4.26 10.56 6.99
N ASP A 213 3.55 10.62 5.88
CA ASP A 213 2.10 10.66 5.81
C ASP A 213 1.62 9.66 4.78
N ILE A 214 1.14 8.50 5.23
CA ILE A 214 0.77 7.38 4.33
C ILE A 214 -0.49 7.66 3.52
N SER A 215 -1.23 8.70 3.84
CA SER A 215 -2.47 9.09 3.17
C SER A 215 -2.30 10.21 2.14
N ASN A 216 -1.20 10.96 2.19
CA ASN A 216 -1.01 12.15 1.37
C ASN A 216 0.33 12.15 0.61
N GLN A 217 0.29 11.73 -0.64
CA GLN A 217 1.47 11.72 -1.53
C GLN A 217 1.84 13.12 -2.07
N GLU A 218 0.93 14.11 -2.02
CA GLU A 218 1.18 15.45 -2.57
C GLU A 218 2.32 16.15 -1.84
N LEU A 219 2.49 15.88 -0.53
CA LEU A 219 3.62 16.43 0.23
C LEU A 219 4.98 16.01 -0.35
N SER A 220 5.11 14.78 -0.83
CA SER A 220 6.36 14.31 -1.46
C SER A 220 6.57 14.93 -2.85
N LYS A 221 5.50 15.17 -3.60
CA LYS A 221 5.56 15.88 -4.89
C LYS A 221 6.01 17.33 -4.69
N ASP A 222 5.41 18.03 -3.72
CA ASP A 222 5.78 19.41 -3.40
C ASP A 222 7.23 19.51 -2.93
N ASP A 223 7.67 18.59 -2.08
CA ASP A 223 9.07 18.51 -1.63
C ASP A 223 10.03 18.24 -2.79
N ALA A 224 9.67 17.38 -3.77
CA ALA A 224 10.47 17.14 -4.97
C ALA A 224 10.55 18.39 -5.85
N LEU A 225 9.45 19.13 -6.00
CA LEU A 225 9.40 20.38 -6.76
C LEU A 225 10.32 21.44 -6.12
N GLN A 226 10.24 21.62 -4.81
CA GLN A 226 11.11 22.53 -4.06
C GLN A 226 12.58 22.08 -4.11
N ALA A 227 12.84 20.78 -3.97
CA ALA A 227 14.17 20.20 -4.08
C ALA A 227 14.80 20.44 -5.45
N SER A 228 14.01 20.35 -6.53
CA SER A 228 14.46 20.63 -7.89
C SER A 228 14.83 22.10 -8.11
N ARG A 229 14.19 23.00 -7.37
CA ARG A 229 14.49 24.45 -7.43
C ARG A 229 15.75 24.80 -6.64
N SER A 230 15.88 24.27 -5.43
CA SER A 230 16.97 24.60 -4.52
C SER A 230 18.26 23.81 -4.76
N GLY A 231 18.15 22.58 -5.28
CA GLY A 231 19.26 21.63 -5.39
C GLY A 231 19.74 21.06 -4.06
N GLN A 232 19.12 21.40 -2.92
CA GLN A 232 19.59 21.07 -1.58
C GLN A 232 19.14 19.69 -1.07
N ARG A 233 18.11 19.11 -1.68
CA ARG A 233 17.60 17.79 -1.34
C ARG A 233 17.75 16.82 -2.51
N ALA A 234 18.06 15.56 -2.20
CA ALA A 234 18.13 14.44 -3.13
C ALA A 234 16.84 13.63 -3.05
N THR A 235 16.45 13.03 -4.19
CA THR A 235 15.40 12.01 -4.24
C THR A 235 16.01 10.66 -4.53
N ILE A 236 15.61 9.63 -3.78
CA ILE A 236 16.14 8.27 -3.83
C ILE A 236 14.99 7.32 -4.10
N ASP A 237 15.14 6.45 -5.09
CA ASP A 237 14.21 5.36 -5.43
C ASP A 237 14.87 4.01 -5.13
N LEU A 238 14.09 3.02 -4.71
CA LEU A 238 14.56 1.69 -4.39
C LEU A 238 14.07 0.66 -5.41
N SER A 239 14.95 -0.23 -5.82
CA SER A 239 14.60 -1.38 -6.66
C SER A 239 14.00 -2.50 -5.83
N SER A 240 12.78 -2.95 -6.19
CA SER A 240 12.08 -4.03 -5.48
C SER A 240 11.97 -3.80 -3.97
N ALA A 241 11.67 -2.56 -3.59
CA ALA A 241 11.73 -2.06 -2.21
C ALA A 241 11.02 -2.97 -1.19
N SER A 242 9.72 -3.25 -1.41
CA SER A 242 8.94 -4.13 -0.54
C SER A 242 9.43 -5.58 -0.54
N ASP A 243 9.94 -6.05 -1.68
CA ASP A 243 10.39 -7.43 -1.84
C ASP A 243 11.74 -7.71 -1.15
N ARG A 244 12.50 -6.65 -0.81
CA ARG A 244 13.78 -6.75 -0.11
C ARG A 244 13.70 -6.45 1.39
N LEU A 245 12.53 -6.14 1.89
CA LEU A 245 12.32 -5.87 3.31
C LEU A 245 12.18 -7.21 4.08
N SER A 246 13.28 -7.70 4.64
CA SER A 246 13.33 -9.01 5.29
C SER A 246 12.61 -9.02 6.64
N CYS A 247 12.10 -10.20 7.05
CA CYS A 247 11.58 -10.41 8.40
C CYS A 247 12.61 -10.06 9.46
N CYS A 248 13.85 -10.46 9.25
CA CYS A 248 14.96 -10.22 10.16
C CYS A 248 15.18 -8.72 10.42
N LEU A 249 15.13 -7.89 9.36
CA LEU A 249 15.24 -6.43 9.49
C LEU A 249 14.07 -5.85 10.29
N ILE A 250 12.84 -6.31 10.02
CA ILE A 250 11.65 -5.85 10.75
C ILE A 250 11.74 -6.23 12.22
N GLU A 251 12.09 -7.45 12.53
CA GLU A 251 12.30 -7.90 13.92
C GLU A 251 13.35 -7.05 14.62
N ARG A 252 14.42 -6.69 13.92
CA ARG A 252 15.49 -5.85 14.46
C ARG A 252 15.02 -4.43 14.73
N VAL A 253 14.30 -3.83 13.81
CA VAL A 253 13.79 -2.44 13.91
C VAL A 253 12.75 -2.30 15.02
N PHE A 254 11.83 -3.28 15.14
CA PHE A 254 10.71 -3.21 16.09
C PHE A 254 10.94 -3.94 17.40
N ARG A 255 12.18 -4.39 17.69
CA ARG A 255 12.53 -5.16 18.90
C ARG A 255 12.15 -4.50 20.21
N SER A 256 12.15 -3.17 20.26
CA SER A 256 11.79 -2.39 21.45
C SER A 256 10.28 -2.37 21.72
N HIS A 257 9.44 -2.83 20.77
CA HIS A 257 7.98 -2.89 20.90
C HIS A 257 7.45 -4.30 20.61
N ARG A 258 7.52 -5.18 21.59
CA ARG A 258 7.21 -6.62 21.45
C ARG A 258 5.78 -6.89 21.01
N ASP A 259 4.80 -6.18 21.57
CA ASP A 259 3.38 -6.40 21.25
C ASP A 259 3.11 -6.10 19.77
N LEU A 260 3.64 -4.99 19.25
CA LEU A 260 3.53 -4.66 17.84
C LEU A 260 4.17 -5.72 16.94
N LEU A 261 5.36 -6.21 17.34
CA LEU A 261 6.05 -7.26 16.59
C LEU A 261 5.26 -8.58 16.62
N ASN A 262 4.66 -8.94 17.74
CA ASN A 262 3.77 -10.11 17.86
C ASN A 262 2.54 -9.95 16.96
N CYS A 263 1.93 -8.77 16.94
CA CYS A 263 0.81 -8.45 16.03
C CYS A 263 1.22 -8.59 14.56
N PHE A 264 2.42 -8.13 14.19
CA PHE A 264 2.93 -8.30 12.83
C PHE A 264 3.10 -9.77 12.46
N HIS A 265 3.69 -10.58 13.32
CA HIS A 265 3.87 -12.01 13.08
C HIS A 265 2.55 -12.76 13.02
N ALA A 266 1.58 -12.40 13.85
CA ALA A 266 0.24 -12.97 13.80
C ALA A 266 -0.46 -12.66 12.48
N ALA A 267 -0.43 -11.40 12.04
CA ALA A 267 -1.18 -10.93 10.88
C ALA A 267 -0.50 -11.20 9.53
N ARG A 268 0.85 -11.37 9.47
CA ARG A 268 1.52 -11.65 8.20
C ARG A 268 1.28 -13.08 7.71
N THR A 269 1.17 -13.26 6.40
CA THR A 269 1.10 -14.58 5.76
C THR A 269 2.52 -15.08 5.50
N ARG A 270 2.82 -16.33 5.93
CA ARG A 270 4.15 -16.94 5.79
C ARG A 270 4.35 -17.62 4.44
N TRP A 271 3.29 -18.16 3.86
CA TRP A 271 3.34 -18.95 2.65
C TRP A 271 2.74 -18.24 1.45
N LEU A 272 3.36 -18.45 0.30
CA LEU A 272 2.88 -17.94 -0.99
C LEU A 272 2.64 -19.11 -1.95
N VAL A 273 1.49 -19.12 -2.63
CA VAL A 273 1.21 -20.04 -3.73
C VAL A 273 1.41 -19.34 -5.08
N ASN A 274 2.31 -19.91 -5.90
CA ASN A 274 2.50 -19.52 -7.29
C ASN A 274 1.62 -20.40 -8.19
N ARG A 275 0.69 -19.78 -8.91
CA ARG A 275 -0.13 -20.41 -9.96
C ARG A 275 0.10 -19.78 -11.33
N ILE A 276 1.07 -18.85 -11.43
CA ILE A 276 1.34 -18.09 -12.65
C ILE A 276 2.24 -18.92 -13.59
N ASP A 277 3.32 -19.45 -13.06
CA ASP A 277 4.30 -20.20 -13.86
C ASP A 277 4.59 -21.56 -13.23
N LYS A 278 4.36 -22.64 -14.02
CA LYS A 278 4.54 -24.03 -13.57
C LYS A 278 6.00 -24.47 -13.51
N LYS A 279 6.94 -23.71 -14.09
CA LYS A 279 8.39 -24.02 -14.09
C LYS A 279 9.06 -23.60 -12.78
N LEU A 280 8.41 -22.79 -11.98
CA LEU A 280 8.89 -22.28 -10.70
C LEU A 280 8.15 -22.98 -9.55
N PRO A 281 8.72 -22.97 -8.33
CA PRO A 281 8.10 -23.62 -7.16
C PRO A 281 6.66 -23.19 -6.97
N LYS A 282 5.78 -24.14 -6.68
CA LYS A 282 4.36 -23.90 -6.44
C LYS A 282 4.11 -23.20 -5.11
N TYR A 283 4.84 -23.60 -4.08
CA TYR A 283 4.77 -23.03 -2.75
C TYR A 283 6.12 -22.51 -2.33
N VAL A 284 6.12 -21.34 -1.69
CA VAL A 284 7.33 -20.69 -1.18
C VAL A 284 7.04 -20.12 0.20
N ILE A 285 7.94 -20.35 1.13
CA ILE A 285 7.94 -19.66 2.41
C ILE A 285 8.59 -18.29 2.22
N LEU A 286 7.95 -17.23 2.75
CA LEU A 286 8.40 -15.87 2.54
C LEU A 286 9.42 -15.46 3.61
N ARG A 287 10.63 -15.14 3.19
CA ARG A 287 11.67 -14.51 4.00
C ARG A 287 11.49 -13.00 4.11
N LYS A 288 10.85 -12.40 3.10
CA LYS A 288 10.42 -11.00 3.19
C LYS A 288 9.31 -10.84 4.21
N PHE A 289 9.23 -9.66 4.80
CA PHE A 289 8.21 -9.34 5.79
C PHE A 289 6.79 -9.49 5.22
N ALA A 290 6.52 -8.81 4.11
CA ALA A 290 5.24 -8.88 3.43
C ALA A 290 5.40 -8.48 1.95
N PRO A 291 4.75 -9.22 1.02
CA PRO A 291 4.72 -8.84 -0.39
C PRO A 291 3.76 -7.65 -0.61
N MET A 292 3.86 -7.01 -1.78
CA MET A 292 2.82 -6.07 -2.21
C MET A 292 1.47 -6.78 -2.26
N GLY A 293 0.46 -6.21 -1.57
CA GLY A 293 -0.88 -6.78 -1.39
C GLY A 293 -1.24 -6.95 0.08
N SER A 294 -0.27 -7.14 0.96
CA SER A 294 -0.48 -6.99 2.40
C SER A 294 -0.64 -5.51 2.76
N SER A 295 -1.62 -5.21 3.60
CA SER A 295 -1.87 -3.84 4.08
C SER A 295 -0.76 -3.30 4.98
N LEU A 296 0.07 -4.18 5.53
CA LEU A 296 1.20 -3.81 6.39
C LEU A 296 2.43 -3.38 5.60
N THR A 297 2.55 -3.76 4.33
CA THR A 297 3.75 -3.51 3.52
C THR A 297 4.07 -2.02 3.43
N PHE A 298 3.11 -1.20 3.04
CA PHE A 298 3.32 0.22 2.80
C PHE A 298 3.67 1.02 4.07
N PRO A 299 2.91 0.93 5.18
CA PRO A 299 3.24 1.67 6.40
C PRO A 299 4.56 1.19 7.02
N VAL A 300 4.81 -0.11 7.08
CA VAL A 300 6.03 -0.65 7.69
C VAL A 300 7.28 -0.27 6.89
N GLN A 301 7.26 -0.39 5.56
CA GLN A 301 8.38 0.06 4.74
C GLN A 301 8.63 1.55 4.88
N SER A 302 7.57 2.39 4.90
CA SER A 302 7.71 3.84 5.09
C SER A 302 8.36 4.18 6.43
N MET A 303 8.01 3.47 7.50
CA MET A 303 8.62 3.62 8.82
C MET A 303 10.12 3.25 8.79
N VAL A 304 10.46 2.09 8.25
CA VAL A 304 11.86 1.61 8.19
C VAL A 304 12.73 2.58 7.39
N TYR A 305 12.24 3.06 6.26
CA TYR A 305 12.99 4.00 5.42
C TYR A 305 13.09 5.39 6.04
N ALA A 306 12.07 5.83 6.77
CA ALA A 306 12.15 7.07 7.54
C ALA A 306 13.18 6.97 8.67
N LEU A 307 13.22 5.84 9.38
CA LEU A 307 14.23 5.59 10.41
C LEU A 307 15.65 5.60 9.82
N ALA A 308 15.85 4.98 8.65
CA ALA A 308 17.13 5.00 7.95
C ALA A 308 17.51 6.44 7.50
N ALA A 309 16.55 7.20 6.95
CA ALA A 309 16.77 8.57 6.52
C ALA A 309 17.12 9.51 7.70
N ILE A 310 16.39 9.40 8.82
CA ILE A 310 16.70 10.12 10.06
C ILE A 310 18.08 9.75 10.58
N THR A 311 18.43 8.47 10.55
CA THR A 311 19.76 7.99 10.97
C THR A 311 20.87 8.59 10.13
N ALA A 312 20.69 8.64 8.79
CA ALA A 312 21.70 9.23 7.91
C ALA A 312 21.93 10.71 8.23
N VAL A 313 20.88 11.47 8.57
CA VAL A 313 21.02 12.86 8.99
C VAL A 313 21.76 12.97 10.32
N ILE A 314 21.37 12.17 11.33
CA ILE A 314 22.00 12.20 12.66
C ILE A 314 23.47 11.82 12.57
N TYR A 315 23.77 10.71 11.88
CA TYR A 315 25.14 10.24 11.71
C TYR A 315 26.01 11.21 10.91
N GLY A 316 25.52 11.67 9.76
CA GLY A 316 26.25 12.60 8.89
C GLY A 316 26.54 13.96 9.53
N ARG A 317 25.73 14.35 10.52
CA ARG A 317 25.93 15.60 11.27
C ARG A 317 26.62 15.42 12.61
N GLY A 318 26.95 14.18 12.98
CA GLY A 318 27.58 13.89 14.27
C GLY A 318 26.69 14.23 15.48
N TRP A 319 25.36 14.18 15.33
CA TRP A 319 24.43 14.50 16.40
C TRP A 319 24.22 13.33 17.36
N SER A 320 23.90 13.66 18.62
CA SER A 320 23.46 12.64 19.58
C SER A 320 22.05 12.15 19.27
N VAL A 321 21.74 10.89 19.65
CA VAL A 321 20.39 10.32 19.49
C VAL A 321 19.52 10.79 20.66
N ASP A 322 19.07 12.03 20.63
CA ASP A 322 18.17 12.63 21.61
C ASP A 322 16.90 13.16 20.94
N LYS A 323 15.89 13.50 21.72
CA LYS A 323 14.58 13.96 21.24
C LYS A 323 14.68 15.18 20.32
N ARG A 324 15.58 16.12 20.62
CA ARG A 324 15.76 17.34 19.83
C ARG A 324 16.36 17.02 18.46
N SER A 325 17.40 16.23 18.44
CA SER A 325 18.07 15.78 17.21
C SER A 325 17.14 14.96 16.32
N LEU A 326 16.40 14.01 16.91
CA LEU A 326 15.39 13.21 16.20
C LEU A 326 14.29 14.09 15.58
N THR A 327 13.74 15.03 16.34
CA THR A 327 12.72 15.96 15.84
C THR A 327 13.25 16.86 14.73
N THR A 328 14.50 17.32 14.85
CA THR A 328 15.13 18.18 13.83
C THR A 328 15.42 17.37 12.56
N ALA A 329 15.98 16.19 12.68
CA ALA A 329 16.30 15.31 11.56
C ALA A 329 15.02 14.87 10.81
N SER A 330 13.96 14.51 11.55
CA SER A 330 12.69 14.09 10.92
C SER A 330 12.04 15.17 10.06
N ARG A 331 12.24 16.44 10.38
CA ARG A 331 11.75 17.57 9.55
C ARG A 331 12.58 17.84 8.30
N MET A 332 13.78 17.26 8.22
CA MET A 332 14.69 17.41 7.08
C MET A 332 14.49 16.35 6.01
N VAL A 333 13.77 15.28 6.32
CA VAL A 333 13.54 14.13 5.44
C VAL A 333 12.06 14.00 5.10
N ARG A 334 11.74 13.29 4.00
CA ARG A 334 10.39 12.91 3.61
C ARG A 334 10.39 11.50 3.06
N VAL A 335 9.40 10.70 3.45
CA VAL A 335 9.26 9.33 2.96
C VAL A 335 7.80 9.03 2.66
N TYR A 336 7.57 8.45 1.49
CA TYR A 336 6.28 7.92 1.06
C TYR A 336 6.49 6.58 0.35
N GLY A 337 6.29 5.47 1.07
CA GLY A 337 6.61 4.16 0.54
C GLY A 337 8.09 3.98 0.23
N ASP A 338 8.41 3.78 -1.04
CA ASP A 338 9.76 3.63 -1.58
C ASP A 338 10.41 4.95 -2.04
N ASP A 339 9.65 6.04 -2.09
CA ASP A 339 10.15 7.37 -2.39
C ASP A 339 10.75 8.05 -1.14
N ILE A 340 12.05 8.37 -1.19
CA ILE A 340 12.78 8.96 -0.08
C ILE A 340 13.40 10.30 -0.52
N ILE A 341 13.20 11.35 0.26
CA ILE A 341 13.79 12.68 0.03
C ILE A 341 14.62 13.05 1.26
N VAL A 342 15.90 13.35 1.05
CA VAL A 342 16.87 13.69 2.10
C VAL A 342 17.76 14.86 1.68
N PRO A 343 18.45 15.55 2.60
CA PRO A 343 19.51 16.50 2.24
C PRO A 343 20.59 15.84 1.39
N VAL A 344 21.13 16.57 0.42
CA VAL A 344 22.13 16.04 -0.55
C VAL A 344 23.39 15.56 0.14
N ASP A 345 23.83 16.26 1.21
CA ASP A 345 25.03 15.93 1.98
C ASP A 345 25.00 14.56 2.67
N VAL A 346 23.81 14.02 2.95
CA VAL A 346 23.65 12.71 3.60
C VAL A 346 23.17 11.61 2.64
N CYS A 347 23.01 11.91 1.37
CA CYS A 347 22.51 10.95 0.37
C CYS A 347 23.42 9.72 0.25
N GLY A 348 24.75 9.89 0.23
CA GLY A 348 25.70 8.80 0.19
C GLY A 348 25.61 7.91 1.44
N ILE A 349 25.56 8.55 2.61
CA ILE A 349 25.44 7.85 3.90
C ILE A 349 24.15 6.99 3.95
N LEU A 350 23.04 7.54 3.48
CA LEU A 350 21.79 6.78 3.41
C LEU A 350 21.89 5.61 2.42
N THR A 351 22.51 5.82 1.25
CA THR A 351 22.71 4.77 0.25
C THR A 351 23.51 3.61 0.81
N ASP A 352 24.57 3.90 1.56
CA ASP A 352 25.41 2.88 2.21
C ASP A 352 24.62 2.11 3.27
N LEU A 353 23.88 2.81 4.15
CA LEU A 353 23.03 2.17 5.15
C LEU A 353 21.95 1.28 4.51
N LEU A 354 21.25 1.77 3.48
CA LEU A 354 20.22 0.98 2.79
C LEU A 354 20.80 -0.28 2.15
N THR A 355 21.99 -0.17 1.56
CA THR A 355 22.70 -1.31 0.96
C THR A 355 23.11 -2.33 2.03
N GLU A 356 23.60 -1.86 3.16
CA GLU A 356 24.01 -2.69 4.29
C GLU A 356 22.86 -3.53 4.85
N VAL A 357 21.66 -2.96 4.96
CA VAL A 357 20.46 -3.69 5.41
C VAL A 357 19.79 -4.53 4.31
N GLY A 358 20.45 -4.71 3.14
CA GLY A 358 20.03 -5.59 2.07
C GLY A 358 19.06 -4.96 1.06
N LEU A 359 18.85 -3.65 1.12
CA LEU A 359 18.05 -2.91 0.16
C LEU A 359 18.90 -2.49 -1.05
N GLN A 360 18.25 -2.32 -2.20
CA GLN A 360 18.95 -1.96 -3.43
C GLN A 360 18.51 -0.58 -3.92
N VAL A 361 19.42 0.39 -3.85
CA VAL A 361 19.17 1.74 -4.38
C VAL A 361 19.19 1.73 -5.90
N ASN A 362 18.19 2.31 -6.52
CA ASN A 362 18.07 2.47 -7.96
C ASN A 362 18.88 3.70 -8.41
N GLN A 363 20.13 3.49 -8.79
CA GLN A 363 21.03 4.58 -9.19
C GLN A 363 20.51 5.40 -10.39
N ALA A 364 19.74 4.75 -11.29
CA ALA A 364 19.18 5.44 -12.47
C ALA A 364 18.03 6.40 -12.12
N LYS A 365 17.42 6.21 -10.95
CA LYS A 365 16.31 7.02 -10.43
C LYS A 365 16.63 7.74 -9.14
N THR A 366 17.90 7.78 -8.76
CA THR A 366 18.39 8.55 -7.62
C THR A 366 19.02 9.83 -8.10
N PHE A 367 18.47 10.96 -7.70
CA PHE A 367 18.90 12.28 -8.19
C PHE A 367 19.40 13.13 -7.01
N SER A 368 20.73 13.19 -6.87
CA SER A 368 21.42 14.02 -5.87
C SER A 368 22.18 15.18 -6.49
N VAL A 369 22.50 15.11 -7.80
CA VAL A 369 23.25 16.12 -8.54
C VAL A 369 22.32 16.85 -9.52
N GLY A 370 22.61 18.12 -9.80
CA GLY A 370 21.80 18.96 -10.70
C GLY A 370 20.42 19.30 -10.11
N ASN A 371 19.51 19.72 -10.99
CA ASN A 371 18.20 20.25 -10.60
C ASN A 371 17.01 19.33 -10.96
N PHE A 372 17.26 18.11 -11.45
CA PHE A 372 16.20 17.16 -11.71
C PHE A 372 15.88 16.38 -10.42
N ARG A 373 14.58 16.18 -10.13
CA ARG A 373 14.09 15.37 -9.00
C ARG A 373 12.85 14.59 -9.44
N GLU A 374 12.72 13.36 -8.95
CA GLU A 374 11.53 12.50 -9.18
C GLU A 374 11.03 12.00 -7.83
N SER A 375 9.74 12.15 -7.54
CA SER A 375 9.08 11.50 -6.39
C SER A 375 7.58 11.37 -6.60
N CYS A 376 7.00 10.26 -6.19
CA CYS A 376 5.55 9.99 -6.26
C CYS A 376 4.96 10.23 -7.66
N GLY A 377 5.74 9.93 -8.71
CA GLY A 377 5.33 10.09 -10.10
C GLY A 377 5.32 11.53 -10.61
N MET A 378 5.94 12.46 -9.89
CA MET A 378 6.23 13.81 -10.35
C MET A 378 7.69 13.91 -10.78
N ASP A 379 7.93 14.34 -12.03
CA ASP A 379 9.23 14.75 -12.54
C ASP A 379 9.34 16.26 -12.42
N ALA A 380 10.31 16.74 -11.66
CA ALA A 380 10.51 18.16 -11.39
C ALA A 380 11.88 18.62 -11.88
N PHE A 381 11.91 19.77 -12.57
CA PHE A 381 13.15 20.39 -13.03
C PHE A 381 13.14 21.90 -12.79
N LYS A 382 14.11 22.41 -12.03
CA LYS A 382 14.24 23.83 -11.68
C LYS A 382 12.96 24.47 -11.13
N GLY A 383 12.19 23.71 -10.36
CA GLY A 383 10.94 24.17 -9.75
C GLY A 383 9.73 24.13 -10.68
N VAL A 384 9.82 23.44 -11.81
CA VAL A 384 8.73 23.24 -12.76
C VAL A 384 8.40 21.75 -12.87
N ASP A 385 7.11 21.42 -12.88
CA ASP A 385 6.63 20.05 -13.18
C ASP A 385 6.86 19.75 -14.67
N VAL A 386 7.76 18.79 -14.93
CA VAL A 386 8.09 18.30 -16.27
C VAL A 386 7.61 16.87 -16.50
N THR A 387 6.74 16.36 -15.65
CA THR A 387 6.20 14.98 -15.73
C THR A 387 5.63 14.72 -17.12
N PRO A 388 6.02 13.66 -17.83
CA PRO A 388 5.49 13.34 -19.15
C PRO A 388 4.00 13.04 -19.12
N ALA A 389 3.29 13.38 -20.18
CA ALA A 389 1.94 12.87 -20.41
C ALA A 389 2.00 11.56 -21.19
N TYR A 390 1.16 10.60 -20.84
CA TYR A 390 1.14 9.28 -21.45
C TYR A 390 -0.23 8.97 -22.03
N VAL A 391 -0.24 8.20 -23.13
CA VAL A 391 -1.46 7.54 -23.63
C VAL A 391 -1.53 6.17 -22.95
N LEU A 392 -2.48 6.00 -22.07
CA LEU A 392 -2.59 4.77 -21.27
C LEU A 392 -3.26 3.64 -22.03
N GLU A 393 -4.23 3.98 -22.92
CA GLU A 393 -5.04 3.00 -23.65
C GLU A 393 -5.43 3.55 -25.02
N VAL A 394 -5.49 2.66 -26.02
CA VAL A 394 -6.04 3.00 -27.34
C VAL A 394 -7.55 3.02 -27.26
N CYS A 395 -8.17 4.02 -27.89
CA CYS A 395 -9.62 4.14 -27.91
C CYS A 395 -10.27 2.97 -28.67
N ASP A 396 -11.26 2.33 -28.03
CA ASP A 396 -11.98 1.17 -28.55
C ASP A 396 -13.49 1.44 -28.44
N GLU A 397 -14.21 1.22 -29.56
CA GLU A 397 -15.65 1.46 -29.64
C GLU A 397 -16.49 0.59 -28.70
N THR A 398 -16.00 -0.59 -28.38
CA THR A 398 -16.71 -1.56 -27.55
C THR A 398 -16.53 -1.32 -26.06
N ARG A 399 -15.51 -0.53 -25.69
CA ARG A 399 -15.12 -0.28 -24.30
C ARG A 399 -15.26 1.21 -23.92
N PRO A 400 -16.37 1.63 -23.32
CA PRO A 400 -16.55 3.03 -22.89
C PRO A 400 -15.45 3.55 -21.95
N ALA A 401 -14.81 2.67 -21.16
CA ALA A 401 -13.68 3.02 -20.31
C ALA A 401 -12.50 3.58 -21.12
N SER A 402 -12.24 3.03 -22.33
CA SER A 402 -11.17 3.53 -23.20
C SER A 402 -11.44 4.94 -23.70
N VAL A 403 -12.71 5.30 -23.91
CA VAL A 403 -13.11 6.66 -24.27
C VAL A 403 -12.80 7.62 -23.11
N VAL A 404 -13.12 7.22 -21.88
CA VAL A 404 -12.81 8.03 -20.68
C VAL A 404 -11.29 8.22 -20.54
N SER A 405 -10.53 7.15 -20.73
CA SER A 405 -9.06 7.18 -20.69
C SER A 405 -8.49 8.10 -21.77
N THR A 406 -9.05 8.06 -23.00
CA THR A 406 -8.61 8.92 -24.11
C THR A 406 -8.90 10.40 -23.84
N VAL A 407 -10.08 10.72 -23.28
CA VAL A 407 -10.42 12.10 -22.88
C VAL A 407 -9.45 12.61 -21.81
N ALA A 408 -9.19 11.82 -20.78
CA ALA A 408 -8.24 12.17 -19.73
C ALA A 408 -6.82 12.38 -20.29
N SER A 409 -6.35 11.49 -21.16
CA SER A 409 -5.05 11.60 -21.81
C SER A 409 -4.97 12.86 -22.67
N SER A 410 -5.98 13.13 -23.51
CA SER A 410 -6.05 14.36 -24.32
C SER A 410 -5.98 15.62 -23.47
N ASN A 411 -6.74 15.67 -22.37
CA ASN A 411 -6.73 16.80 -21.44
C ASN A 411 -5.36 16.99 -20.77
N ASN A 412 -4.65 15.91 -20.44
CA ASN A 412 -3.29 15.98 -19.89
C ASN A 412 -2.29 16.54 -20.92
N PHE A 413 -2.34 16.08 -22.18
CA PHE A 413 -1.52 16.64 -23.26
C PHE A 413 -1.84 18.12 -23.49
N PHE A 414 -3.13 18.50 -23.46
CA PHE A 414 -3.55 19.88 -23.61
C PHE A 414 -2.95 20.79 -22.53
N ARG A 415 -3.06 20.41 -21.25
CA ARG A 415 -2.50 21.18 -20.11
C ARG A 415 -0.99 21.35 -20.20
N LYS A 416 -0.29 20.40 -20.82
CA LYS A 416 1.17 20.45 -21.04
C LYS A 416 1.57 21.18 -22.33
N GLY A 417 0.63 21.86 -23.01
CA GLY A 417 0.88 22.63 -24.24
C GLY A 417 1.05 21.77 -25.49
N LEU A 418 0.83 20.46 -25.41
CA LEU A 418 0.95 19.54 -26.55
C LEU A 418 -0.38 19.43 -27.32
N TRP A 419 -0.86 20.54 -27.80
CA TRP A 419 -2.21 20.70 -28.34
C TRP A 419 -2.46 19.87 -29.60
N ARG A 420 -1.46 19.67 -30.46
CA ARG A 420 -1.59 18.82 -31.66
C ARG A 420 -1.85 17.36 -31.28
N THR A 421 -1.13 16.83 -30.29
CA THR A 421 -1.34 15.47 -29.77
C THR A 421 -2.71 15.36 -29.10
N ALA A 422 -3.10 16.36 -28.31
CA ALA A 422 -4.42 16.41 -27.70
C ALA A 422 -5.55 16.35 -28.75
N SER A 423 -5.46 17.18 -29.80
CA SER A 423 -6.43 17.19 -30.92
C SER A 423 -6.45 15.88 -31.68
N TRP A 424 -5.29 15.27 -31.92
CA TRP A 424 -5.22 13.95 -32.55
C TRP A 424 -5.93 12.89 -31.72
N LEU A 425 -5.70 12.84 -30.39
CA LEU A 425 -6.40 11.92 -29.50
C LEU A 425 -7.92 12.12 -29.54
N GLN A 426 -8.38 13.37 -29.61
CA GLN A 426 -9.80 13.69 -29.77
C GLN A 426 -10.39 13.07 -31.04
N SER A 427 -9.63 13.11 -32.14
CA SER A 427 -10.07 12.55 -33.42
C SER A 427 -10.16 11.02 -33.43
N THR A 428 -9.45 10.33 -32.52
CA THR A 428 -9.52 8.85 -32.38
C THR A 428 -10.80 8.37 -31.69
N VAL A 429 -11.52 9.24 -30.99
CA VAL A 429 -12.77 8.89 -30.32
C VAL A 429 -13.87 8.67 -31.36
N PRO A 430 -14.63 7.57 -31.30
CA PRO A 430 -15.71 7.28 -32.24
C PRO A 430 -16.77 8.39 -32.24
N SER A 431 -17.29 8.72 -33.43
CA SER A 431 -18.23 9.83 -33.67
C SER A 431 -19.51 9.73 -32.82
N LYS A 432 -19.93 8.51 -32.49
CA LYS A 432 -21.07 8.27 -31.57
C LYS A 432 -20.88 8.87 -30.18
N PHE A 433 -19.64 8.90 -29.68
CA PHE A 433 -19.30 9.49 -28.38
C PHE A 433 -18.88 10.96 -28.50
N GLN A 434 -18.17 11.34 -29.57
CA GLN A 434 -17.69 12.71 -29.80
C GLN A 434 -18.82 13.75 -29.68
N ARG A 435 -20.03 13.45 -30.22
CA ARG A 435 -21.19 14.36 -30.16
C ARG A 435 -21.65 14.65 -28.73
N GLY A 436 -21.35 13.77 -27.79
CA GLY A 436 -21.73 13.91 -26.38
C GLY A 436 -20.67 14.59 -25.52
N ILE A 437 -19.40 14.54 -25.95
CA ILE A 437 -18.25 15.08 -25.21
C ILE A 437 -18.03 16.52 -25.68
N ARG A 438 -18.30 17.46 -24.80
CA ARG A 438 -18.20 18.90 -25.12
C ARG A 438 -16.91 19.51 -24.60
N VAL A 439 -16.62 20.71 -25.06
CA VAL A 439 -15.51 21.51 -24.51
C VAL A 439 -15.92 22.06 -23.15
N VAL A 440 -15.03 21.95 -22.18
CA VAL A 440 -15.23 22.39 -20.79
C VAL A 440 -14.02 23.21 -20.32
N SER A 441 -14.21 24.05 -19.29
CA SER A 441 -13.09 24.72 -18.65
C SER A 441 -12.27 23.73 -17.82
N ALA A 442 -11.00 24.05 -17.56
CA ALA A 442 -10.14 23.21 -16.73
C ALA A 442 -10.62 23.09 -15.27
N GLU A 443 -11.39 24.08 -14.81
CA GLU A 443 -11.92 24.18 -13.45
C GLU A 443 -13.28 23.49 -13.28
N SER A 444 -13.97 23.18 -14.38
CA SER A 444 -15.24 22.47 -14.31
C SER A 444 -14.99 20.99 -13.98
N GLY A 445 -15.66 20.44 -12.98
CA GLY A 445 -15.64 18.98 -12.70
C GLY A 445 -16.35 18.13 -13.77
N ALA A 446 -16.79 18.73 -14.88
CA ALA A 446 -17.53 18.07 -15.95
C ALA A 446 -16.60 17.24 -16.84
N PHE A 447 -17.08 16.07 -17.26
CA PHE A 447 -16.40 15.25 -18.26
C PHE A 447 -16.48 15.90 -19.64
N GLY A 448 -15.33 16.23 -20.23
CA GLY A 448 -15.25 16.88 -21.53
C GLY A 448 -13.84 17.21 -21.95
N TRP A 449 -13.71 17.86 -23.11
CA TRP A 449 -12.44 18.32 -23.65
C TRP A 449 -12.02 19.63 -22.98
N VAL A 450 -10.97 19.63 -22.24
CA VAL A 450 -10.43 20.85 -21.60
C VAL A 450 -9.89 21.79 -22.65
N SER A 451 -10.29 23.08 -22.57
CA SER A 451 -9.80 24.15 -23.42
C SER A 451 -9.79 25.47 -22.66
N TYR A 452 -8.87 26.38 -23.01
CA TYR A 452 -8.85 27.74 -22.46
C TYR A 452 -10.05 28.59 -22.90
N CYS A 453 -10.70 28.21 -24.02
CA CYS A 453 -11.92 28.82 -24.49
C CYS A 453 -13.17 28.12 -23.92
N GLY A 454 -12.98 27.08 -23.08
CA GLY A 454 -14.07 26.36 -22.45
C GLY A 454 -14.76 27.26 -21.43
N SER A 455 -16.09 27.30 -21.52
CA SER A 455 -16.93 27.93 -20.50
C SER A 455 -17.69 26.84 -19.76
N VAL A 456 -17.92 27.05 -18.47
CA VAL A 456 -18.67 26.12 -17.61
C VAL A 456 -20.05 25.82 -18.17
N SER A 457 -20.69 26.80 -18.82
CA SER A 457 -22.07 26.70 -19.31
C SER A 457 -22.21 26.68 -20.84
N ALA A 458 -21.14 26.90 -21.62
CA ALA A 458 -21.27 27.05 -23.06
C ALA A 458 -21.81 25.79 -23.75
N GLY A 459 -23.03 25.93 -24.28
CA GLY A 459 -23.68 24.88 -25.05
C GLY A 459 -24.24 23.71 -24.23
N HIS A 460 -24.22 23.79 -22.90
CA HIS A 460 -24.88 22.82 -22.01
C HIS A 460 -26.29 23.30 -21.65
N LYS A 461 -27.22 22.32 -21.45
CA LYS A 461 -28.47 22.64 -20.78
C LYS A 461 -28.16 22.91 -19.32
N SER A 462 -28.59 24.05 -18.80
CA SER A 462 -28.43 24.44 -17.40
C SER A 462 -29.78 24.46 -16.69
N ARG A 463 -29.76 24.24 -15.39
CA ARG A 463 -30.90 24.42 -14.48
C ARG A 463 -30.40 24.90 -13.13
N TRP A 464 -31.24 25.62 -12.41
CA TRP A 464 -31.05 25.86 -10.99
C TRP A 464 -31.62 24.68 -10.20
N ASN A 465 -30.85 24.10 -9.31
CA ASN A 465 -31.32 23.08 -8.40
C ASN A 465 -31.69 23.73 -7.05
N ASN A 466 -32.98 23.78 -6.75
CA ASN A 466 -33.47 24.40 -5.54
C ASN A 466 -33.08 23.64 -4.26
N ASP A 467 -32.97 22.32 -4.34
CA ASP A 467 -32.63 21.48 -3.17
C ASP A 467 -31.17 21.64 -2.76
N LEU A 468 -30.28 21.78 -3.76
CA LEU A 468 -28.84 21.91 -3.57
C LEU A 468 -28.34 23.35 -3.66
N GLN A 469 -29.25 24.31 -3.91
CA GLN A 469 -28.94 25.75 -4.04
C GLN A 469 -27.76 26.05 -4.96
N ARG A 470 -27.71 25.37 -6.16
CA ARG A 470 -26.63 25.52 -7.10
C ARG A 470 -27.08 25.43 -8.55
N TRP A 471 -26.29 26.02 -9.45
CA TRP A 471 -26.43 25.80 -10.87
C TRP A 471 -25.92 24.42 -11.26
N GLU A 472 -26.66 23.71 -12.09
CA GLU A 472 -26.30 22.42 -12.65
C GLU A 472 -26.35 22.45 -14.18
N ILE A 473 -25.40 21.74 -14.79
CA ILE A 473 -25.33 21.53 -16.24
C ILE A 473 -25.53 20.05 -16.58
N ARG A 474 -26.16 19.78 -17.74
CA ARG A 474 -26.37 18.42 -18.20
C ARG A 474 -25.23 17.99 -19.11
N VAL A 475 -24.39 17.10 -18.61
CA VAL A 475 -23.18 16.60 -19.29
C VAL A 475 -23.18 15.08 -19.39
N LEU A 476 -22.31 14.56 -20.27
CA LEU A 476 -21.98 13.14 -20.28
C LEU A 476 -21.06 12.86 -19.09
N VAL A 477 -21.38 11.85 -18.29
CA VAL A 477 -20.57 11.44 -17.12
C VAL A 477 -20.21 9.96 -17.23
N PRO A 478 -18.98 9.59 -16.91
CA PRO A 478 -18.64 8.19 -16.70
C PRO A 478 -19.41 7.68 -15.47
N ARG A 479 -20.09 6.55 -15.63
CA ARG A 479 -20.71 5.85 -14.51
C ARG A 479 -20.11 4.47 -14.39
N VAL A 480 -19.62 4.19 -13.21
CA VAL A 480 -19.23 2.83 -12.84
C VAL A 480 -20.50 2.10 -12.41
N ARG A 481 -20.82 1.01 -13.08
CA ARG A 481 -21.86 0.08 -12.63
C ARG A 481 -21.17 -1.01 -11.84
N VAL A 482 -21.44 -1.03 -10.56
CA VAL A 482 -21.03 -2.09 -9.65
C VAL A 482 -22.25 -2.99 -9.45
N GLU A 483 -22.11 -4.27 -9.67
CA GLU A 483 -23.16 -5.22 -9.34
C GLU A 483 -23.26 -5.33 -7.82
N ARG A 484 -24.27 -4.71 -7.23
CA ARG A 484 -24.49 -4.76 -5.79
C ARG A 484 -25.06 -6.11 -5.42
N ARG A 485 -24.34 -6.83 -4.58
CA ARG A 485 -24.87 -8.04 -3.92
C ARG A 485 -25.18 -7.70 -2.47
N PRO A 486 -26.26 -8.27 -1.89
CA PRO A 486 -26.53 -8.08 -0.48
C PRO A 486 -25.33 -8.61 0.32
N ILE A 487 -24.85 -7.80 1.26
CA ILE A 487 -23.80 -8.18 2.20
C ILE A 487 -24.53 -8.71 3.43
N GLU A 488 -24.35 -9.98 3.70
CA GLU A 488 -24.96 -10.67 4.84
C GLU A 488 -23.87 -11.24 5.74
N GLY A 489 -24.14 -11.36 7.03
CA GLY A 489 -23.25 -11.98 8.00
C GLY A 489 -22.82 -11.06 9.14
N TRP A 490 -22.43 -11.69 10.24
CA TRP A 490 -22.02 -11.01 11.47
C TRP A 490 -20.76 -10.13 11.29
N GLN A 491 -19.86 -10.54 10.44
CA GLN A 491 -18.61 -9.84 10.14
C GLN A 491 -18.85 -8.52 9.40
N SER A 492 -19.84 -8.50 8.50
CA SER A 492 -20.23 -7.26 7.82
C SER A 492 -20.89 -6.28 8.78
N LEU A 493 -21.66 -6.79 9.75
CA LEU A 493 -22.27 -5.99 10.81
C LEU A 493 -21.20 -5.40 11.73
N LEU A 494 -20.18 -6.18 12.08
CA LEU A 494 -19.04 -5.69 12.85
C LEU A 494 -18.35 -4.52 12.11
N GLN A 495 -18.05 -4.69 10.84
CA GLN A 495 -17.43 -3.62 10.04
C GLN A 495 -18.33 -2.38 9.96
N TYR A 496 -19.64 -2.55 9.79
CA TYR A 496 -20.58 -1.43 9.78
C TYR A 496 -20.50 -0.61 11.07
N PHE A 497 -20.48 -1.25 12.22
CA PHE A 497 -20.39 -0.55 13.51
C PHE A 497 -19.01 0.06 13.76
N THR A 498 -17.94 -0.55 13.31
CA THR A 498 -16.58 -0.03 13.47
C THR A 498 -16.24 1.09 12.49
N GLU A 499 -16.94 1.17 11.35
CA GLU A 499 -16.78 2.24 10.35
C GLU A 499 -17.82 3.35 10.47
N ALA A 500 -18.81 3.22 11.38
CA ALA A 500 -19.76 4.28 11.63
C ALA A 500 -18.99 5.57 11.99
N PRO A 501 -19.26 6.70 11.31
CA PRO A 501 -18.50 7.92 11.54
C PRO A 501 -18.70 8.38 12.97
N ASP A 502 -17.60 8.67 13.66
CA ASP A 502 -17.62 9.42 14.90
C ASP A 502 -18.21 10.83 14.61
N ASN A 503 -19.47 10.96 14.93
CA ASN A 503 -20.16 12.20 15.31
C ASN A 503 -20.26 13.39 14.35
N ASP A 504 -20.06 13.31 13.06
CA ASP A 504 -20.48 14.43 12.20
C ASP A 504 -21.72 14.04 11.37
N LEU A 505 -22.89 14.60 11.76
CA LEU A 505 -24.14 14.49 11.01
C LEU A 505 -23.98 14.84 9.51
N LYS A 506 -22.99 15.68 9.17
CA LYS A 506 -22.60 16.02 7.80
C LYS A 506 -22.04 14.79 7.06
N ASP A 507 -21.24 13.98 7.73
CA ASP A 507 -20.68 12.76 7.13
C ASP A 507 -21.73 11.65 6.96
N ILE A 508 -22.73 11.59 7.83
CA ILE A 508 -23.87 10.66 7.69
C ILE A 508 -24.73 11.02 6.46
N VAL A 509 -24.94 12.30 6.23
CA VAL A 509 -25.68 12.77 5.04
C VAL A 509 -24.88 12.55 3.76
N LEU A 510 -23.57 12.81 3.78
CA LEU A 510 -22.66 12.54 2.66
C LEU A 510 -22.47 11.04 2.41
N ALA A 511 -22.43 10.21 3.45
CA ALA A 511 -22.38 8.75 3.32
C ALA A 511 -23.66 8.15 2.72
N ARG A 512 -24.83 8.77 2.94
CA ARG A 512 -26.08 8.39 2.26
C ARG A 512 -26.11 8.82 0.79
N LEU A 513 -25.37 9.89 0.44
CA LEU A 513 -25.28 10.40 -0.93
C LEU A 513 -24.17 9.73 -1.74
N ASN A 514 -23.11 9.26 -1.09
CA ASN A 514 -22.05 8.43 -1.65
C ASN A 514 -21.94 7.16 -0.79
N PRO A 515 -22.56 6.05 -1.19
CA PRO A 515 -22.30 4.77 -0.52
C PRO A 515 -20.80 4.54 -0.56
N ARG A 516 -20.19 4.50 0.61
CA ARG A 516 -18.74 4.27 0.73
C ARG A 516 -18.39 2.90 0.17
N ASP A 517 -17.14 2.75 -0.24
CA ASP A 517 -16.54 1.56 -0.85
C ASP A 517 -16.65 0.26 -0.02
N TRP A 518 -17.20 0.28 1.21
CA TRP A 518 -17.48 -0.92 1.99
C TRP A 518 -18.53 -1.83 1.33
N GLU A 519 -19.43 -1.27 0.52
CA GLU A 519 -20.37 -2.04 -0.33
C GLU A 519 -19.65 -2.71 -1.52
N THR A 520 -18.42 -2.28 -1.85
CA THR A 520 -17.64 -2.78 -3.00
C THR A 520 -16.69 -3.91 -2.65
N GLY A 521 -16.70 -4.40 -1.43
CA GLY A 521 -15.86 -5.53 -0.96
C GLY A 521 -16.09 -6.85 -1.71
N LEU A 522 -16.99 -6.88 -2.66
CA LEU A 522 -17.26 -8.00 -3.55
C LEU A 522 -16.50 -7.81 -4.86
N ASP A 523 -16.04 -8.93 -5.40
CA ASP A 523 -15.40 -9.10 -6.70
C ASP A 523 -16.38 -8.72 -7.81
N SER A 524 -16.68 -7.42 -7.91
CA SER A 524 -17.59 -6.89 -8.92
C SER A 524 -16.76 -6.52 -10.15
N GLU A 525 -17.09 -7.09 -11.28
CA GLU A 525 -16.67 -6.54 -12.57
C GLU A 525 -17.31 -5.16 -12.72
N ALA A 526 -16.56 -4.13 -12.33
CA ALA A 526 -17.00 -2.77 -12.53
C ALA A 526 -17.04 -2.49 -14.03
N THR A 527 -18.23 -2.29 -14.58
CA THR A 527 -18.38 -1.85 -15.96
C THR A 527 -18.53 -0.33 -16.01
N VAL A 528 -17.68 0.32 -16.81
CA VAL A 528 -17.77 1.76 -17.03
C VAL A 528 -18.72 2.03 -18.19
N GLY A 529 -19.79 2.76 -17.91
CA GLY A 529 -20.72 3.27 -18.90
C GLY A 529 -20.66 4.80 -19.00
N LEU A 530 -21.11 5.36 -20.10
CA LEU A 530 -21.28 6.81 -20.27
C LEU A 530 -22.78 7.14 -20.26
N SER A 531 -23.21 8.02 -19.37
CA SER A 531 -24.60 8.46 -19.28
C SER A 531 -24.71 9.97 -19.08
N ARG A 532 -25.84 10.57 -19.51
CA ARG A 532 -26.07 12.00 -19.27
C ARG A 532 -26.60 12.22 -17.86
N SER A 533 -25.93 13.09 -17.12
CA SER A 533 -26.32 13.46 -15.75
C SER A 533 -26.24 14.97 -15.54
N TRP A 534 -26.89 15.44 -14.50
CA TRP A 534 -26.75 16.81 -14.01
C TRP A 534 -25.58 16.84 -13.03
N VAL A 535 -24.64 17.76 -13.22
CA VAL A 535 -23.48 17.99 -12.35
C VAL A 535 -23.42 19.46 -11.98
N ALA A 536 -22.73 19.80 -10.90
CA ALA A 536 -22.48 21.20 -10.57
C ALA A 536 -21.81 21.93 -11.74
N ALA A 537 -22.29 23.14 -12.01
CA ALA A 537 -21.79 23.98 -13.11
C ALA A 537 -20.42 24.56 -12.79
#